data_ac0730d4f91a03d1b018f140a2bad1d9
#
_entry.id   ac0730d4f91a03d1b018f140a2bad1d9
#
_cell.length_a   1.000
_cell.length_b   1.000
_cell.length_c   1.000
_cell.angle_alpha   90.00
_cell.angle_beta   90.00
_cell.angle_gamma   90.00
#
_symmetry.space_group_name_H-M   'P 1'
#
loop_
_entity.id
_entity.type
_entity.pdbx_description
1 polymer ?
#
loop_
_entity_poly.entity_id
_entity_poly.type
_entity_poly.pdbx_seq_one_letter_code
_entity_poly.pdbx_strand_id
1 'polypeptide(L)'
;MANIKQRSKDWKSGASKTVTFIVTKDCQLACKYCYLVGKNSKERMSFDIAKKAIDYILSHEYDMPEESVVFDFIGGEPFLEIDLIDKICDYVKTEMFRLNHHWFNSFRFSFSTNGINYHEKKIQDFIKKNSNHLSIGITIDGTEKKHDLNRIYKVSSKGSYQDVVKNIPLWLHQFPNAATKVTISSPDIPYIAESVIHLYSLGIHEVNINCVYEDVWNDGDDKAFEAELLKLADL
;
A
#
# COMPACT_ATOMS: atom_id res chain seq x y z
N MET A 1 19.94 22.58 -11.08
CA MET A 1 19.64 21.21 -10.58
C MET A 1 18.80 21.37 -9.31
N ALA A 2 17.48 21.22 -9.39
CA ALA A 2 16.60 21.29 -8.24
C ALA A 2 16.81 20.06 -7.35
N ASN A 3 16.97 20.29 -6.08
CA ASN A 3 17.47 19.35 -5.07
C ASN A 3 16.46 18.19 -4.86
N ILE A 4 16.76 17.01 -5.40
CA ILE A 4 15.94 15.79 -5.26
C ILE A 4 15.64 15.46 -3.78
N LYS A 5 16.53 15.83 -2.85
CA LYS A 5 16.32 15.65 -1.41
C LYS A 5 15.19 16.52 -0.82
N GLN A 6 14.89 17.68 -1.39
CA GLN A 6 13.83 18.56 -0.91
C GLN A 6 12.46 18.05 -1.36
N ARG A 7 12.38 17.47 -2.57
CA ARG A 7 11.13 16.86 -3.09
C ARG A 7 10.65 15.64 -2.28
N SER A 8 11.56 14.84 -1.68
CA SER A 8 11.14 13.71 -0.86
C SER A 8 10.46 14.12 0.47
N LYS A 9 10.69 15.35 0.96
CA LYS A 9 9.98 15.89 2.13
C LYS A 9 8.53 16.26 1.80
N ASP A 10 8.27 16.74 0.59
CA ASP A 10 6.96 17.22 0.19
C ASP A 10 5.93 16.09 0.10
N TRP A 11 6.35 14.89 -0.30
CA TRP A 11 5.49 13.69 -0.33
C TRP A 11 4.99 13.27 1.06
N LYS A 12 5.77 13.52 2.11
CA LYS A 12 5.44 13.17 3.51
C LYS A 12 4.76 14.32 4.25
N SER A 13 4.77 15.53 3.71
CA SER A 13 4.30 16.76 4.40
C SER A 13 2.81 17.08 4.20
N GLY A 14 2.07 16.26 3.45
CA GLY A 14 0.67 16.53 3.11
C GLY A 14 0.45 17.62 2.04
N ALA A 15 1.52 18.12 1.43
CA ALA A 15 1.45 19.11 0.34
C ALA A 15 1.13 18.48 -1.03
N SER A 16 0.83 17.20 -1.08
CA SER A 16 0.52 16.45 -2.29
C SER A 16 -0.96 16.12 -2.37
N LYS A 17 -1.55 16.28 -3.56
CA LYS A 17 -2.86 15.71 -3.86
C LYS A 17 -2.76 14.19 -3.91
N THR A 18 -3.70 13.49 -3.31
CA THR A 18 -3.83 12.03 -3.49
C THR A 18 -5.03 11.72 -4.37
N VAL A 19 -4.79 10.97 -5.44
CA VAL A 19 -5.82 10.46 -6.35
C VAL A 19 -5.82 8.95 -6.24
N THR A 20 -6.88 8.37 -5.68
CA THR A 20 -6.95 6.93 -5.41
C THR A 20 -7.77 6.20 -6.46
N PHE A 21 -7.18 5.16 -7.07
CA PHE A 21 -7.84 4.25 -7.99
C PHE A 21 -8.10 2.90 -7.31
N ILE A 22 -9.38 2.54 -7.15
CA ILE A 22 -9.77 1.19 -6.74
C ILE A 22 -9.87 0.34 -8.01
N VAL A 23 -8.79 -0.33 -8.38
CA VAL A 23 -8.70 -1.01 -9.67
C VAL A 23 -9.44 -2.33 -9.74
N THR A 24 -9.62 -2.99 -8.58
CA THR A 24 -10.36 -4.26 -8.46
C THR A 24 -10.87 -4.47 -7.05
N LYS A 25 -11.97 -5.23 -6.91
CA LYS A 25 -12.42 -5.75 -5.62
C LYS A 25 -11.96 -7.19 -5.37
N ASP A 26 -11.36 -7.85 -6.37
CA ASP A 26 -10.82 -9.21 -6.20
C ASP A 26 -9.51 -9.22 -5.42
N CYS A 27 -9.32 -10.29 -4.66
CA CYS A 27 -8.12 -10.52 -3.86
C CYS A 27 -7.92 -12.03 -3.66
N GLN A 28 -6.69 -12.50 -3.53
CA GLN A 28 -6.41 -13.88 -3.15
C GLN A 28 -6.74 -14.15 -1.68
N LEU A 29 -6.74 -13.09 -0.85
CA LEU A 29 -6.92 -13.17 0.58
C LEU A 29 -8.35 -12.80 1.03
N ALA A 30 -8.74 -13.36 2.18
CA ALA A 30 -9.96 -13.03 2.92
C ALA A 30 -9.59 -12.50 4.32
N CYS A 31 -8.79 -11.42 4.38
CA CYS A 31 -8.40 -10.84 5.66
C CYS A 31 -9.62 -10.47 6.49
N LYS A 32 -9.62 -10.84 7.78
CA LYS A 32 -10.78 -10.68 8.68
C LYS A 32 -11.14 -9.21 8.94
N TYR A 33 -10.14 -8.34 8.98
CA TYR A 33 -10.27 -6.90 9.21
C TYR A 33 -10.40 -6.07 7.92
N CYS A 34 -10.67 -6.69 6.78
CA CYS A 34 -10.67 -5.95 5.51
C CYS A 34 -11.86 -5.01 5.41
N TYR A 35 -11.60 -3.72 5.31
CA TYR A 35 -12.60 -2.66 5.20
C TYR A 35 -13.33 -2.63 3.86
N LEU A 36 -12.85 -3.33 2.83
CA LEU A 36 -13.39 -3.23 1.48
C LEU A 36 -14.76 -3.91 1.37
N VAL A 37 -15.80 -3.11 1.24
CA VAL A 37 -17.18 -3.59 1.02
C VAL A 37 -17.29 -4.28 -0.35
N GLY A 38 -17.91 -5.45 -0.37
CA GLY A 38 -18.01 -6.26 -1.59
C GLY A 38 -16.69 -6.89 -2.04
N LYS A 39 -15.72 -7.02 -1.12
CA LYS A 39 -14.46 -7.72 -1.35
C LYS A 39 -14.66 -9.09 -1.98
N ASN A 40 -13.71 -9.50 -2.80
CA ASN A 40 -13.69 -10.75 -3.55
C ASN A 40 -14.78 -10.87 -4.63
N SER A 41 -15.49 -9.80 -4.96
CA SER A 41 -16.26 -9.73 -6.19
C SER A 41 -15.32 -9.59 -7.40
N LYS A 42 -15.81 -9.94 -8.60
CA LYS A 42 -15.05 -9.81 -9.85
C LYS A 42 -15.12 -8.41 -10.46
N GLU A 43 -15.58 -7.42 -9.67
CA GLU A 43 -15.64 -6.05 -10.14
C GLU A 43 -14.24 -5.49 -10.32
N ARG A 44 -14.03 -4.89 -11.48
CA ARG A 44 -12.77 -4.23 -11.84
C ARG A 44 -13.04 -2.92 -12.57
N MET A 45 -12.14 -1.98 -12.42
CA MET A 45 -12.16 -0.74 -13.18
C MET A 45 -11.87 -1.01 -14.66
N SER A 46 -12.58 -0.35 -15.57
CA SER A 46 -12.18 -0.33 -16.97
C SER A 46 -11.19 0.79 -17.24
N PHE A 47 -10.35 0.63 -18.26
CA PHE A 47 -9.45 1.69 -18.70
C PHE A 47 -10.21 2.99 -19.08
N ASP A 48 -11.40 2.85 -19.70
CA ASP A 48 -12.22 4.01 -20.09
C ASP A 48 -12.70 4.83 -18.87
N ILE A 49 -13.02 4.16 -17.76
CA ILE A 49 -13.37 4.85 -16.51
C ILE A 49 -12.14 5.57 -15.95
N ALA A 50 -11.01 4.89 -15.87
CA ALA A 50 -9.76 5.50 -15.41
C ALA A 50 -9.36 6.69 -16.28
N LYS A 51 -9.45 6.55 -17.60
CA LYS A 51 -9.18 7.61 -18.57
C LYS A 51 -10.05 8.84 -18.34
N LYS A 52 -11.38 8.66 -18.20
CA LYS A 52 -12.31 9.78 -17.94
C LYS A 52 -11.98 10.50 -16.63
N ALA A 53 -11.64 9.75 -15.58
CA ALA A 53 -11.25 10.32 -14.30
C ALA A 53 -9.95 11.14 -14.42
N ILE A 54 -8.95 10.63 -15.13
CA ILE A 54 -7.67 11.32 -15.37
C ILE A 54 -7.90 12.59 -16.20
N ASP A 55 -8.65 12.50 -17.30
CA ASP A 55 -8.97 13.64 -18.15
C ASP A 55 -9.66 14.74 -17.34
N TYR A 56 -10.62 14.37 -16.49
CA TYR A 56 -11.31 15.31 -15.60
C TYR A 56 -10.35 15.98 -14.63
N ILE A 57 -9.55 15.19 -13.91
CA ILE A 57 -8.61 15.67 -12.88
C ILE A 57 -7.58 16.63 -13.50
N LEU A 58 -6.98 16.24 -14.63
CA LEU A 58 -5.94 17.04 -15.27
C LEU A 58 -6.49 18.30 -15.97
N SER A 59 -7.80 18.36 -16.29
CA SER A 59 -8.44 19.53 -16.87
C SER A 59 -8.96 20.54 -15.83
N HIS A 60 -9.01 20.15 -14.54
CA HIS A 60 -9.50 20.99 -13.43
C HIS A 60 -8.36 21.42 -12.49
N GLU A 61 -7.26 21.88 -13.08
CA GLU A 61 -6.04 22.28 -12.38
C GLU A 61 -6.29 23.36 -11.30
N TYR A 62 -7.24 24.28 -11.53
CA TYR A 62 -7.58 25.33 -10.56
C TYR A 62 -8.20 24.81 -9.27
N ASP A 63 -8.85 23.63 -9.31
CA ASP A 63 -9.46 23.00 -8.14
C ASP A 63 -8.44 22.15 -7.36
N MET A 64 -7.24 22.01 -7.88
CA MET A 64 -6.18 21.14 -7.36
C MET A 64 -4.84 21.90 -7.33
N PRO A 65 -4.68 22.84 -6.40
CA PRO A 65 -3.52 23.73 -6.35
C PRO A 65 -2.24 23.10 -5.80
N GLU A 66 -2.31 21.82 -5.36
CA GLU A 66 -1.15 21.14 -4.79
C GLU A 66 -0.03 21.00 -5.83
N GLU A 67 1.21 21.27 -5.42
CA GLU A 67 2.38 21.27 -6.31
C GLU A 67 2.77 19.86 -6.79
N SER A 68 2.25 18.83 -6.15
CA SER A 68 2.57 17.43 -6.44
C SER A 68 1.35 16.52 -6.31
N VAL A 69 1.43 15.34 -6.92
CA VAL A 69 0.36 14.34 -6.88
C VAL A 69 0.87 12.94 -6.59
N VAL A 70 0.12 12.20 -5.79
CA VAL A 70 0.26 10.76 -5.60
C VAL A 70 -0.93 10.06 -6.24
N PHE A 71 -0.69 9.26 -7.26
CA PHE A 71 -1.67 8.34 -7.82
C PHE A 71 -1.57 7.03 -7.06
N ASP A 72 -2.54 6.78 -6.17
CA ASP A 72 -2.53 5.65 -5.27
C ASP A 72 -3.43 4.53 -5.81
N PHE A 73 -2.85 3.34 -6.02
CA PHE A 73 -3.53 2.17 -6.55
C PHE A 73 -3.82 1.20 -5.41
N ILE A 74 -5.12 1.02 -5.16
CA ILE A 74 -5.63 0.11 -4.15
C ILE A 74 -6.70 -0.81 -4.73
N GLY A 75 -7.24 -1.68 -3.87
CA GLY A 75 -8.35 -2.55 -4.23
C GLY A 75 -8.43 -3.71 -3.27
N GLY A 76 -8.90 -4.86 -3.76
CA GLY A 76 -8.69 -6.13 -3.10
C GLY A 76 -7.18 -6.45 -3.09
N GLU A 77 -6.62 -6.74 -4.28
CA GLU A 77 -5.19 -6.79 -4.53
C GLU A 77 -4.88 -6.09 -5.86
N PRO A 78 -4.24 -4.92 -5.86
CA PRO A 78 -4.04 -4.14 -7.07
C PRO A 78 -3.15 -4.86 -8.10
N PHE A 79 -2.19 -5.67 -7.70
CA PHE A 79 -1.30 -6.36 -8.63
C PHE A 79 -1.97 -7.49 -9.44
N LEU A 80 -3.22 -7.85 -9.11
CA LEU A 80 -4.03 -8.68 -10.02
C LEU A 80 -4.38 -7.97 -11.33
N GLU A 81 -4.36 -6.63 -11.32
CA GLU A 81 -4.69 -5.79 -12.47
C GLU A 81 -3.47 -5.01 -13.00
N ILE A 82 -2.27 -5.58 -12.91
CA ILE A 82 -1.01 -4.89 -13.26
C ILE A 82 -1.00 -4.40 -14.72
N ASP A 83 -1.60 -5.14 -15.65
CA ASP A 83 -1.68 -4.75 -17.06
C ASP A 83 -2.57 -3.49 -17.25
N LEU A 84 -3.65 -3.36 -16.47
CA LEU A 84 -4.49 -2.17 -16.44
C LEU A 84 -3.76 -0.99 -15.80
N ILE A 85 -3.12 -1.23 -14.66
CA ILE A 85 -2.34 -0.22 -13.93
C ILE A 85 -1.23 0.34 -14.82
N ASP A 86 -0.51 -0.49 -15.55
CA ASP A 86 0.56 -0.04 -16.45
C ASP A 86 0.02 0.89 -17.55
N LYS A 87 -1.13 0.55 -18.12
CA LYS A 87 -1.82 1.43 -19.09
C LYS A 87 -2.24 2.77 -18.49
N ILE A 88 -2.75 2.75 -17.24
CA ILE A 88 -3.15 3.96 -16.53
C ILE A 88 -1.92 4.85 -16.27
N CYS A 89 -0.82 4.27 -15.78
CA CYS A 89 0.42 4.99 -15.52
C CYS A 89 1.01 5.63 -16.79
N ASP A 90 0.99 4.91 -17.91
CA ASP A 90 1.45 5.46 -19.19
C ASP A 90 0.55 6.60 -19.65
N TYR A 91 -0.77 6.43 -19.52
CA TYR A 91 -1.73 7.45 -19.90
C TYR A 91 -1.56 8.74 -19.06
N VAL A 92 -1.45 8.60 -17.74
CA VAL A 92 -1.21 9.74 -16.84
C VAL A 92 0.06 10.50 -17.25
N LYS A 93 1.17 9.81 -17.46
CA LYS A 93 2.44 10.44 -17.87
C LYS A 93 2.30 11.17 -19.21
N THR A 94 1.66 10.53 -20.18
CA THR A 94 1.46 11.08 -21.53
C THR A 94 0.58 12.33 -21.49
N GLU A 95 -0.54 12.30 -20.76
CA GLU A 95 -1.47 13.43 -20.68
C GLU A 95 -0.88 14.59 -19.88
N MET A 96 -0.21 14.34 -18.76
CA MET A 96 0.49 15.40 -18.04
C MET A 96 1.56 16.08 -18.89
N PHE A 97 2.31 15.30 -19.69
CA PHE A 97 3.27 15.86 -20.65
C PHE A 97 2.58 16.69 -21.75
N ARG A 98 1.52 16.13 -22.39
CA ARG A 98 0.78 16.78 -23.46
C ARG A 98 0.16 18.11 -23.04
N LEU A 99 -0.35 18.17 -21.79
CA LEU A 99 -0.97 19.36 -21.23
C LEU A 99 0.04 20.34 -20.61
N ASN A 100 1.34 20.01 -20.58
CA ASN A 100 2.35 20.75 -19.83
C ASN A 100 1.92 20.97 -18.36
N HIS A 101 1.28 19.96 -17.78
CA HIS A 101 0.68 20.02 -16.46
C HIS A 101 1.74 20.18 -15.36
N HIS A 102 1.48 21.02 -14.35
CA HIS A 102 2.46 21.33 -13.30
C HIS A 102 2.90 20.10 -12.51
N TRP A 103 2.07 19.05 -12.39
CA TRP A 103 2.43 17.78 -11.74
C TRP A 103 3.42 16.93 -12.52
N PHE A 104 3.67 17.18 -13.82
CA PHE A 104 4.52 16.32 -14.66
C PHE A 104 5.91 16.05 -14.06
N ASN A 105 6.45 17.02 -13.32
CA ASN A 105 7.75 16.89 -12.67
C ASN A 105 7.67 16.50 -11.18
N SER A 106 6.45 16.34 -10.65
CA SER A 106 6.21 16.14 -9.21
C SER A 106 5.06 15.16 -8.97
N PHE A 107 5.20 13.92 -9.50
CA PHE A 107 4.21 12.87 -9.31
C PHE A 107 4.85 11.58 -8.79
N ARG A 108 4.01 10.72 -8.18
CA ARG A 108 4.38 9.38 -7.73
C ARG A 108 3.20 8.42 -7.87
N PHE A 109 3.50 7.18 -8.23
CA PHE A 109 2.57 6.06 -8.17
C PHE A 109 2.80 5.31 -6.86
N SER A 110 1.74 5.14 -6.07
CA SER A 110 1.77 4.48 -4.76
C SER A 110 0.94 3.20 -4.80
N PHE A 111 1.40 2.19 -4.06
CA PHE A 111 0.76 0.89 -3.99
C PHE A 111 0.75 0.37 -2.57
N SER A 112 -0.40 -0.19 -2.16
CA SER A 112 -0.50 -1.08 -1.01
C SER A 112 -0.87 -2.46 -1.50
N THR A 113 0.03 -3.44 -1.36
CA THR A 113 -0.17 -4.81 -1.85
C THR A 113 -0.04 -5.83 -0.72
N ASN A 114 -0.67 -6.99 -0.88
CA ASN A 114 -0.46 -8.14 0.01
C ASN A 114 0.91 -8.83 -0.21
N GLY A 115 1.63 -8.47 -1.27
CA GLY A 115 2.98 -8.92 -1.55
C GLY A 115 3.12 -10.34 -2.10
N ILE A 116 2.03 -11.12 -2.23
CA ILE A 116 2.10 -12.53 -2.66
C ILE A 116 2.71 -12.67 -4.06
N ASN A 117 2.25 -11.85 -5.00
CA ASN A 117 2.66 -11.92 -6.40
C ASN A 117 3.86 -11.03 -6.73
N TYR A 118 4.50 -10.42 -5.72
CA TYR A 118 5.52 -9.38 -5.91
C TYR A 118 6.66 -9.81 -6.85
N HIS A 119 7.06 -11.08 -6.83
CA HIS A 119 8.13 -11.64 -7.66
C HIS A 119 7.73 -11.93 -9.11
N GLU A 120 6.45 -11.81 -9.48
CA GLU A 120 6.00 -12.13 -10.83
C GLU A 120 6.65 -11.21 -11.87
N LYS A 121 7.04 -11.80 -13.01
CA LYS A 121 7.76 -11.09 -14.07
C LYS A 121 7.07 -9.80 -14.52
N LYS A 122 5.75 -9.82 -14.70
CA LYS A 122 4.98 -8.64 -15.13
C LYS A 122 5.09 -7.50 -14.13
N ILE A 123 5.02 -7.81 -12.82
CA ILE A 123 5.15 -6.83 -11.74
C ILE A 123 6.57 -6.27 -11.71
N GLN A 124 7.58 -7.13 -11.84
CA GLN A 124 8.97 -6.71 -11.87
C GLN A 124 9.30 -5.85 -13.11
N ASP A 125 8.76 -6.18 -14.29
CA ASP A 125 8.90 -5.36 -15.50
C ASP A 125 8.26 -3.97 -15.31
N PHE A 126 7.07 -3.89 -14.70
CA PHE A 126 6.41 -2.65 -14.34
C PHE A 126 7.23 -1.82 -13.34
N ILE A 127 7.77 -2.45 -12.28
CA ILE A 127 8.62 -1.79 -11.28
C ILE A 127 9.85 -1.20 -11.96
N LYS A 128 10.53 -1.97 -12.78
CA LYS A 128 11.72 -1.51 -13.52
C LYS A 128 11.40 -0.32 -14.43
N LYS A 129 10.28 -0.37 -15.15
CA LYS A 129 9.83 0.69 -16.06
C LYS A 129 9.56 2.01 -15.34
N ASN A 130 9.03 1.95 -14.13
CA ASN A 130 8.55 3.13 -13.39
C ASN A 130 9.37 3.46 -12.13
N SER A 131 10.54 2.85 -11.94
CA SER A 131 11.33 2.84 -10.69
C SER A 131 11.52 4.21 -10.02
N ASN A 132 11.68 5.29 -10.81
CA ASN A 132 11.90 6.65 -10.29
C ASN A 132 10.65 7.30 -9.68
N HIS A 133 9.47 6.74 -9.94
CA HIS A 133 8.19 7.31 -9.57
C HIS A 133 7.32 6.36 -8.72
N LEU A 134 7.92 5.30 -8.14
CA LEU A 134 7.17 4.30 -7.38
C LEU A 134 7.38 4.41 -5.88
N SER A 135 6.30 4.14 -5.15
CA SER A 135 6.29 3.75 -3.74
C SER A 135 5.44 2.49 -3.60
N ILE A 136 6.02 1.42 -3.11
CA ILE A 136 5.31 0.15 -2.93
C ILE A 136 5.46 -0.28 -1.47
N GLY A 137 4.33 -0.37 -0.76
CA GLY A 137 4.25 -0.94 0.58
C GLY A 137 3.69 -2.36 0.52
N ILE A 138 4.44 -3.32 1.04
CA ILE A 138 3.92 -4.68 1.28
C ILE A 138 3.30 -4.71 2.67
N THR A 139 2.09 -5.25 2.78
CA THR A 139 1.43 -5.45 4.06
C THR A 139 1.87 -6.79 4.67
N ILE A 140 2.61 -6.73 5.77
CA ILE A 140 2.97 -7.88 6.60
C ILE A 140 2.75 -7.51 8.07
N ASP A 141 1.87 -8.25 8.76
CA ASP A 141 1.33 -7.83 10.06
C ASP A 141 2.23 -8.20 11.25
N GLY A 142 3.37 -8.82 11.02
CA GLY A 142 4.30 -9.20 12.09
C GLY A 142 4.76 -10.65 11.98
N THR A 143 4.82 -11.37 13.12
CA THR A 143 5.16 -12.79 13.15
C THR A 143 4.17 -13.62 12.33
N GLU A 144 4.58 -14.81 11.88
CA GLU A 144 3.71 -15.74 11.15
C GLU A 144 2.39 -15.93 11.90
N LYS A 145 2.46 -16.17 13.21
CA LYS A 145 1.30 -16.38 14.06
C LYS A 145 0.32 -15.21 13.99
N LYS A 146 0.79 -13.97 14.17
CA LYS A 146 -0.07 -12.78 14.10
C LYS A 146 -0.58 -12.53 12.69
N HIS A 147 0.27 -12.61 11.69
CA HIS A 147 -0.12 -12.39 10.30
C HIS A 147 -1.23 -13.35 9.88
N ASP A 148 -1.07 -14.64 10.17
CA ASP A 148 -1.98 -15.70 9.74
C ASP A 148 -3.27 -15.78 10.58
N LEU A 149 -3.34 -15.07 11.73
CA LEU A 149 -4.62 -14.87 12.43
C LEU A 149 -5.68 -14.23 11.53
N ASN A 150 -5.28 -13.30 10.70
CA ASN A 150 -6.17 -12.46 9.93
C ASN A 150 -6.01 -12.60 8.42
N ARG A 151 -4.79 -12.77 7.92
CA ARG A 151 -4.48 -12.71 6.47
C ARG A 151 -4.43 -14.12 5.87
N ILE A 152 -5.61 -14.67 5.67
CA ILE A 152 -5.79 -16.05 5.16
C ILE A 152 -6.22 -16.02 3.69
N TYR A 153 -5.87 -17.11 2.97
CA TYR A 153 -6.35 -17.31 1.61
C TYR A 153 -7.86 -17.57 1.57
N LYS A 154 -8.58 -16.94 0.61
CA LYS A 154 -10.03 -17.07 0.47
C LYS A 154 -10.50 -18.49 0.16
N VAL A 155 -9.67 -19.30 -0.51
CA VAL A 155 -10.05 -20.66 -0.94
C VAL A 155 -9.66 -21.71 0.08
N SER A 156 -8.43 -21.63 0.59
CA SER A 156 -7.88 -22.69 1.47
C SER A 156 -7.98 -22.38 2.96
N SER A 157 -8.28 -21.13 3.32
CA SER A 157 -8.22 -20.61 4.69
C SER A 157 -6.85 -20.77 5.37
N LYS A 158 -5.80 -21.10 4.60
CA LYS A 158 -4.42 -21.13 5.10
C LYS A 158 -3.88 -19.72 5.26
N GLY A 159 -2.93 -19.54 6.18
CA GLY A 159 -2.18 -18.31 6.32
C GLY A 159 -1.37 -17.97 5.07
N SER A 160 -1.05 -16.71 4.90
CA SER A 160 -0.31 -16.22 3.73
C SER A 160 1.12 -15.77 4.05
N TYR A 161 1.54 -15.82 5.32
CA TYR A 161 2.83 -15.30 5.78
C TYR A 161 4.01 -15.83 4.96
N GLN A 162 4.11 -17.13 4.76
CA GLN A 162 5.22 -17.77 4.05
C GLN A 162 5.33 -17.31 2.59
N ASP A 163 4.20 -16.99 1.95
CA ASP A 163 4.19 -16.48 0.57
C ASP A 163 4.53 -14.99 0.47
N VAL A 164 4.36 -14.24 1.55
CA VAL A 164 4.73 -12.81 1.62
C VAL A 164 6.18 -12.65 2.01
N VAL A 165 6.63 -13.31 3.09
CA VAL A 165 7.97 -13.12 3.67
C VAL A 165 9.09 -13.45 2.68
N LYS A 166 8.91 -14.42 1.80
CA LYS A 166 9.90 -14.77 0.76
C LYS A 166 10.19 -13.61 -0.21
N ASN A 167 9.27 -12.66 -0.35
CA ASN A 167 9.39 -11.51 -1.24
C ASN A 167 10.02 -10.26 -0.56
N ILE A 168 10.12 -10.25 0.77
CA ILE A 168 10.63 -9.11 1.54
C ILE A 168 12.07 -8.74 1.15
N PRO A 169 13.02 -9.70 0.99
CA PRO A 169 14.39 -9.33 0.59
C PRO A 169 14.46 -8.62 -0.77
N LEU A 170 13.69 -9.08 -1.76
CA LEU A 170 13.64 -8.43 -3.07
C LEU A 170 13.01 -7.03 -2.96
N TRP A 171 11.92 -6.90 -2.22
CA TRP A 171 11.24 -5.63 -2.00
C TRP A 171 12.14 -4.60 -1.32
N LEU A 172 12.82 -4.97 -0.23
CA LEU A 172 13.73 -4.06 0.48
C LEU A 172 14.97 -3.71 -0.34
N HIS A 173 15.45 -4.62 -1.20
CA HIS A 173 16.52 -4.30 -2.14
C HIS A 173 16.10 -3.20 -3.12
N GLN A 174 14.85 -3.20 -3.60
CA GLN A 174 14.31 -2.22 -4.54
C GLN A 174 13.84 -0.93 -3.84
N PHE A 175 13.32 -1.04 -2.62
CA PHE A 175 12.74 0.05 -1.82
C PHE A 175 13.29 0.01 -0.39
N PRO A 176 14.56 0.36 -0.14
CA PRO A 176 15.20 0.18 1.17
C PRO A 176 14.59 0.98 2.32
N ASN A 177 13.82 2.02 2.01
CA ASN A 177 13.12 2.86 2.99
C ASN A 177 11.59 2.66 2.94
N ALA A 178 11.13 1.54 2.40
CA ALA A 178 9.70 1.27 2.32
C ALA A 178 9.12 0.90 3.68
N ALA A 179 7.90 1.40 3.92
CA ALA A 179 7.14 1.10 5.11
C ALA A 179 6.20 -0.08 4.90
N THR A 180 6.00 -0.88 5.94
CA THR A 180 4.88 -1.83 6.01
C THR A 180 3.70 -1.23 6.74
N LYS A 181 2.50 -1.75 6.45
CA LYS A 181 1.29 -1.51 7.24
C LYS A 181 0.98 -2.74 8.08
N VAL A 182 0.67 -2.50 9.35
CA VAL A 182 0.24 -3.52 10.31
C VAL A 182 -1.16 -3.15 10.76
N THR A 183 -2.12 -4.05 10.65
CA THR A 183 -3.47 -3.83 11.15
C THR A 183 -3.65 -4.59 12.47
N ILE A 184 -4.27 -3.91 13.44
CA ILE A 184 -4.48 -4.41 14.80
C ILE A 184 -5.97 -4.35 15.14
N SER A 185 -6.48 -5.45 15.66
CA SER A 185 -7.76 -5.60 16.33
C SER A 185 -7.53 -6.21 17.71
N SER A 186 -8.57 -6.31 18.55
CA SER A 186 -8.44 -6.84 19.92
C SER A 186 -7.62 -8.15 20.03
N PRO A 187 -7.89 -9.20 19.21
CA PRO A 187 -7.10 -10.45 19.26
C PRO A 187 -5.62 -10.30 18.91
N ASP A 188 -5.23 -9.20 18.28
CA ASP A 188 -3.85 -8.94 17.83
C ASP A 188 -2.97 -8.34 18.92
N ILE A 189 -3.58 -7.71 19.95
CA ILE A 189 -2.86 -6.94 20.95
C ILE A 189 -1.70 -7.71 21.60
N PRO A 190 -1.88 -8.98 22.05
CA PRO A 190 -0.79 -9.71 22.71
C PRO A 190 0.45 -9.97 21.85
N TYR A 191 0.37 -9.69 20.55
CA TYR A 191 1.43 -9.97 19.59
C TYR A 191 2.13 -8.71 19.05
N ILE A 192 1.77 -7.51 19.54
CA ILE A 192 2.25 -6.23 18.97
C ILE A 192 3.77 -6.12 19.10
N ALA A 193 4.30 -6.22 20.33
CA ALA A 193 5.72 -6.02 20.58
C ALA A 193 6.57 -7.04 19.82
N GLU A 194 6.28 -8.34 19.94
CA GLU A 194 7.01 -9.38 19.21
C GLU A 194 6.94 -9.21 17.70
N SER A 195 5.81 -8.71 17.17
CA SER A 195 5.62 -8.50 15.74
C SER A 195 6.45 -7.34 15.22
N VAL A 196 6.54 -6.24 15.95
CA VAL A 196 7.39 -5.11 15.57
C VAL A 196 8.87 -5.52 15.57
N ILE A 197 9.31 -6.21 16.63
CA ILE A 197 10.68 -6.74 16.73
C ILE A 197 10.98 -7.67 15.54
N HIS A 198 10.02 -8.55 15.22
CA HIS A 198 10.16 -9.47 14.10
C HIS A 198 10.28 -8.72 12.76
N LEU A 199 9.47 -7.69 12.52
CA LEU A 199 9.54 -6.88 11.31
C LEU A 199 10.90 -6.18 11.17
N TYR A 200 11.46 -5.65 12.27
CA TYR A 200 12.81 -5.10 12.28
C TYR A 200 13.87 -6.17 11.97
N SER A 201 13.70 -7.39 12.47
CA SER A 201 14.62 -8.50 12.13
C SER A 201 14.61 -8.89 10.65
N LEU A 202 13.49 -8.61 9.94
CA LEU A 202 13.39 -8.77 8.48
C LEU A 202 14.00 -7.58 7.69
N GLY A 203 14.49 -6.54 8.39
CA GLY A 203 15.06 -5.34 7.79
C GLY A 203 14.02 -4.25 7.46
N ILE A 204 12.80 -4.36 7.96
CA ILE A 204 11.75 -3.35 7.78
C ILE A 204 11.86 -2.34 8.92
N HIS A 205 12.31 -1.11 8.60
CA HIS A 205 12.58 -0.09 9.62
C HIS A 205 11.46 0.94 9.81
N GLU A 206 10.42 0.93 8.97
CA GLU A 206 9.26 1.80 9.10
C GLU A 206 7.99 0.94 9.16
N VAL A 207 7.33 0.93 10.33
CA VAL A 207 6.13 0.14 10.60
C VAL A 207 4.99 1.08 10.94
N ASN A 208 3.98 1.15 10.06
CA ASN A 208 2.78 1.96 10.26
C ASN A 208 1.65 1.09 10.82
N ILE A 209 1.27 1.33 12.05
CA ILE A 209 0.23 0.57 12.76
C ILE A 209 -1.12 1.29 12.60
N ASN A 210 -2.12 0.55 12.13
CA ASN A 210 -3.50 0.99 12.02
C ASN A 210 -4.41 0.14 12.92
N CYS A 211 -5.20 0.77 13.76
CA CYS A 211 -6.26 0.13 14.52
C CYS A 211 -7.51 -0.06 13.65
N VAL A 212 -8.19 -1.19 13.78
CA VAL A 212 -9.49 -1.42 13.15
C VAL A 212 -10.51 -0.43 13.71
N TYR A 213 -11.31 0.17 12.82
CA TYR A 213 -12.29 1.22 13.20
C TYR A 213 -13.62 0.65 13.71
N GLU A 214 -13.93 -0.59 13.30
CA GLU A 214 -15.16 -1.27 13.66
C GLU A 214 -15.17 -1.59 15.18
N ASP A 215 -16.34 -1.88 15.71
CA ASP A 215 -16.55 -2.26 17.11
C ASP A 215 -16.05 -3.71 17.36
N VAL A 216 -14.73 -3.84 17.43
CA VAL A 216 -14.02 -5.12 17.65
C VAL A 216 -13.20 -5.10 18.94
N TRP A 217 -13.34 -4.06 19.75
CA TRP A 217 -12.55 -3.82 20.95
C TRP A 217 -13.31 -4.24 22.21
N ASN A 218 -12.57 -4.74 23.20
CA ASN A 218 -13.12 -5.18 24.48
C ASN A 218 -12.68 -4.26 25.63
N ASP A 219 -13.40 -4.30 26.74
CA ASP A 219 -12.99 -3.60 27.96
C ASP A 219 -11.58 -4.04 28.39
N GLY A 220 -10.70 -3.07 28.62
CA GLY A 220 -9.31 -3.30 29.02
C GLY A 220 -8.29 -3.46 27.88
N ASP A 221 -8.74 -3.45 26.60
CA ASP A 221 -7.83 -3.49 25.45
C ASP A 221 -6.90 -2.27 25.38
N ASP A 222 -7.36 -1.12 25.86
CA ASP A 222 -6.56 0.10 26.00
C ASP A 222 -5.32 -0.12 26.87
N LYS A 223 -5.49 -0.75 28.03
CA LYS A 223 -4.40 -1.07 28.97
C LYS A 223 -3.47 -2.15 28.42
N ALA A 224 -4.04 -3.17 27.77
CA ALA A 224 -3.27 -4.23 27.15
C ALA A 224 -2.42 -3.67 25.99
N PHE A 225 -2.99 -2.76 25.19
CA PHE A 225 -2.29 -2.08 24.11
C PHE A 225 -1.14 -1.20 24.64
N GLU A 226 -1.40 -0.39 25.69
CA GLU A 226 -0.37 0.41 26.36
C GLU A 226 0.78 -0.46 26.87
N ALA A 227 0.47 -1.60 27.50
CA ALA A 227 1.49 -2.53 28.00
C ALA A 227 2.38 -3.09 26.88
N GLU A 228 1.83 -3.37 25.69
CA GLU A 228 2.61 -3.80 24.53
C GLU A 228 3.49 -2.67 23.98
N LEU A 229 2.99 -1.42 23.95
CA LEU A 229 3.79 -0.27 23.53
C LEU A 229 4.95 0.02 24.49
N LEU A 230 4.73 -0.12 25.81
CA LEU A 230 5.80 0.03 26.81
C LEU A 230 6.94 -0.97 26.62
N LYS A 231 6.64 -2.23 26.23
CA LYS A 231 7.69 -3.20 25.88
C LYS A 231 8.57 -2.75 24.70
N LEU A 232 8.01 -1.97 23.75
CA LEU A 232 8.77 -1.42 22.63
C LEU A 232 9.58 -0.18 23.02
N ALA A 233 9.12 0.59 24.00
CA ALA A 233 9.82 1.78 24.47
C ALA A 233 11.10 1.46 25.28
N ASP A 234 11.21 0.24 25.81
CA ASP A 234 12.35 -0.24 26.59
C ASP A 234 13.44 -0.91 25.73
N LEU A 235 13.27 -0.96 24.39
CA LEU A 235 14.20 -1.53 23.42
C LEU A 235 15.15 -0.46 22.84
#